data_64578f45d9e2746970ba4cb24adf225c
#
_entry.id   64578f45d9e2746970ba4cb24adf225c
#
_cell.length_a   1.000
_cell.length_b   1.000
_cell.length_c   1.000
_cell.angle_alpha   90.00
_cell.angle_beta   90.00
_cell.angle_gamma   90.00
#
_symmetry.space_group_name_H-M   'P 1'
#
loop_
_entity.id
_entity.type
_entity.pdbx_description
1 polymer ?
#
loop_
_entity_poly.entity_id
_entity_poly.type
_entity_poly.pdbx_seq_one_letter_code
_entity_poly.pdbx_strand_id
1 'polypeptide(L)'
;MCWFRFKAKKSEPSPEYAKWLSQQKTFQDVHHFIDDFTYQYDKDQFGVEDYWQTPSQYFATNTGDCEDVHLFLADAIYRALGWESYLLIGWKWEKFPKAIAHGMTIFNDGKNYFLINYWDIIPMSHLRDSEALKRAGYTYFGGIFQMPDGKKVKG
;
A
#
# COMPACT_ATOMS: atom_id res chain seq x y z
N MET A 1 -13.20 -13.71 -9.68
CA MET A 1 -13.23 -12.87 -8.46
C MET A 1 -11.94 -13.13 -7.69
N CYS A 2 -11.01 -12.19 -7.74
CA CYS A 2 -9.81 -12.31 -6.92
C CYS A 2 -10.18 -12.06 -5.46
N TRP A 3 -10.30 -13.12 -4.71
CA TRP A 3 -10.27 -12.98 -3.26
C TRP A 3 -8.85 -12.61 -2.90
N PHE A 4 -8.64 -11.35 -2.56
CA PHE A 4 -7.35 -10.90 -2.06
C PHE A 4 -7.06 -11.59 -0.72
N ARG A 5 -6.38 -12.71 -0.80
CA ARG A 5 -5.66 -13.20 0.36
C ARG A 5 -4.40 -12.35 0.46
N PHE A 6 -4.26 -11.63 1.55
CA PHE A 6 -3.03 -10.92 1.83
C PHE A 6 -1.86 -11.92 1.77
N LYS A 7 -1.01 -11.74 0.79
CA LYS A 7 0.13 -12.64 0.52
C LYS A 7 1.46 -12.00 0.88
N ALA A 8 1.46 -10.84 1.54
CA ALA A 8 2.70 -10.22 1.95
C ALA A 8 3.45 -11.14 2.92
N LYS A 9 4.67 -11.40 2.57
CA LYS A 9 5.58 -12.17 3.42
C LYS A 9 6.35 -11.18 4.29
N LYS A 10 6.54 -11.51 5.56
CA LYS A 10 7.50 -10.80 6.39
C LYS A 10 8.86 -10.90 5.69
N SER A 11 9.46 -9.75 5.39
CA SER A 11 10.74 -9.67 4.70
C SER A 11 11.59 -8.57 5.32
N GLU A 12 12.90 -8.80 5.35
CA GLU A 12 13.85 -7.77 5.74
C GLU A 12 14.28 -6.96 4.51
N PRO A 13 14.58 -5.66 4.68
CA PRO A 13 15.07 -4.84 3.58
C PRO A 13 16.37 -5.38 3.00
N SER A 14 16.47 -5.35 1.66
CA SER A 14 17.76 -5.55 1.01
C SER A 14 18.76 -4.46 1.43
N PRO A 15 20.09 -4.68 1.25
CA PRO A 15 21.09 -3.65 1.59
C PRO A 15 20.84 -2.32 0.89
N GLU A 16 20.45 -2.33 -0.38
CA GLU A 16 20.15 -1.14 -1.18
C GLU A 16 18.90 -0.41 -0.66
N TYR A 17 17.86 -1.16 -0.37
CA TYR A 17 16.63 -0.60 0.19
C TYR A 17 16.87 -0.04 1.59
N ALA A 18 17.58 -0.76 2.45
CA ALA A 18 17.95 -0.29 3.78
C ALA A 18 18.76 1.03 3.74
N LYS A 19 19.70 1.12 2.82
CA LYS A 19 20.47 2.35 2.61
C LYS A 19 19.58 3.51 2.19
N TRP A 20 18.69 3.29 1.23
CA TRP A 20 17.74 4.31 0.80
C TRP A 20 16.83 4.76 1.95
N LEU A 21 16.27 3.80 2.73
CA LEU A 21 15.44 4.10 3.89
C LEU A 21 16.14 5.03 4.90
N SER A 22 17.42 4.80 5.15
CA SER A 22 18.20 5.61 6.10
C SER A 22 18.37 7.07 5.68
N GLN A 23 18.18 7.38 4.41
CA GLN A 23 18.31 8.70 3.83
C GLN A 23 16.98 9.47 3.80
N GLN A 24 15.85 8.82 4.00
CA GLN A 24 14.53 9.46 3.97
C GLN A 24 14.21 10.06 5.34
N LYS A 25 13.87 11.35 5.38
CA LYS A 25 13.61 12.07 6.62
C LYS A 25 12.20 12.62 6.74
N THR A 26 11.49 12.77 5.61
CA THR A 26 10.14 13.32 5.55
C THR A 26 9.21 12.39 4.77
N PHE A 27 7.91 12.59 4.94
CA PHE A 27 6.90 11.91 4.14
C PHE A 27 7.13 12.13 2.63
N GLN A 28 7.45 13.36 2.24
CA GLN A 28 7.72 13.71 0.86
C GLN A 28 8.90 12.93 0.29
N ASP A 29 9.98 12.78 1.07
CA ASP A 29 11.14 11.98 0.66
C ASP A 29 10.72 10.54 0.28
N VAL A 30 9.88 9.92 1.09
CA VAL A 30 9.38 8.57 0.83
C VAL A 30 8.43 8.55 -0.38
N HIS A 31 7.47 9.45 -0.41
CA HIS A 31 6.41 9.47 -1.42
C HIS A 31 6.92 9.78 -2.82
N HIS A 32 7.95 10.62 -2.94
CA HIS A 32 8.58 10.94 -4.24
C HIS A 32 9.15 9.73 -4.96
N PHE A 33 9.41 8.62 -4.26
CA PHE A 33 9.89 7.40 -4.91
C PHE A 33 8.94 6.89 -6.01
N ILE A 34 7.64 7.12 -5.85
CA ILE A 34 6.65 6.65 -6.82
C ILE A 34 6.32 7.66 -7.92
N ASP A 35 6.98 8.81 -7.97
CA ASP A 35 6.65 9.84 -8.97
C ASP A 35 6.83 9.36 -10.41
N ASP A 36 7.77 8.46 -10.64
CA ASP A 36 8.09 7.89 -11.95
C ASP A 36 7.90 6.38 -12.01
N PHE A 37 7.07 5.80 -11.12
CA PHE A 37 6.83 4.36 -11.15
C PHE A 37 6.14 3.91 -12.43
N THR A 38 6.40 2.68 -12.82
CA THR A 38 5.75 2.04 -13.97
C THR A 38 4.67 1.09 -13.48
N TYR A 39 3.41 1.35 -13.87
CA TYR A 39 2.33 0.41 -13.60
C TYR A 39 2.43 -0.79 -14.53
N GLN A 40 2.43 -1.99 -13.94
CA GLN A 40 2.45 -3.22 -14.71
C GLN A 40 1.67 -4.31 -13.98
N TYR A 41 0.77 -4.98 -14.69
CA TYR A 41 0.02 -6.11 -14.16
C TYR A 41 0.93 -7.30 -13.88
N ASP A 42 0.64 -8.07 -12.86
CA ASP A 42 1.39 -9.27 -12.47
C ASP A 42 1.56 -10.25 -13.62
N LYS A 43 0.51 -10.45 -14.40
CA LYS A 43 0.54 -11.34 -15.57
C LYS A 43 1.61 -10.95 -16.58
N ASP A 44 1.77 -9.64 -16.82
CA ASP A 44 2.73 -9.12 -17.78
C ASP A 44 4.16 -9.09 -17.21
N GLN A 45 4.28 -8.81 -15.90
CA GLN A 45 5.58 -8.71 -15.23
C GLN A 45 6.15 -10.07 -14.81
N PHE A 46 5.30 -10.96 -14.30
CA PHE A 46 5.70 -12.23 -13.68
C PHE A 46 5.12 -13.47 -14.34
N GLY A 47 4.20 -13.31 -15.30
CA GLY A 47 3.54 -14.43 -15.96
C GLY A 47 2.51 -15.18 -15.12
N VAL A 48 2.11 -14.63 -13.97
CA VAL A 48 1.11 -15.16 -13.06
C VAL A 48 0.01 -14.14 -12.79
N GLU A 49 -1.18 -14.59 -12.41
CA GLU A 49 -2.34 -13.70 -12.23
C GLU A 49 -2.23 -12.78 -11.00
N ASP A 50 -1.51 -13.21 -9.98
CA ASP A 50 -1.42 -12.47 -8.70
C ASP A 50 -0.09 -12.78 -8.01
N TYR A 51 0.82 -11.82 -8.01
CA TYR A 51 2.14 -11.91 -7.37
C TYR A 51 2.43 -10.66 -6.55
N TRP A 52 2.53 -10.82 -5.25
CA TRP A 52 2.84 -9.73 -4.33
C TRP A 52 4.35 -9.59 -4.15
N GLN A 53 4.91 -8.50 -4.66
CA GLN A 53 6.30 -8.18 -4.48
C GLN A 53 6.58 -7.84 -3.01
N THR A 54 7.76 -8.24 -2.52
CA THR A 54 8.26 -7.66 -1.27
C THR A 54 8.61 -6.19 -1.49
N PRO A 55 8.66 -5.36 -0.44
CA PRO A 55 9.10 -3.96 -0.58
C PRO A 55 10.47 -3.83 -1.26
N SER A 56 11.41 -4.72 -0.95
CA SER A 56 12.73 -4.71 -1.60
C SER A 56 12.69 -5.06 -3.09
N GLN A 57 11.82 -5.99 -3.50
CA GLN A 57 11.63 -6.32 -4.91
C GLN A 57 11.05 -5.14 -5.68
N TYR A 58 10.01 -4.50 -5.13
CA TYR A 58 9.44 -3.31 -5.74
C TYR A 58 10.46 -2.16 -5.81
N PHE A 59 11.21 -1.92 -4.74
CA PHE A 59 12.26 -0.90 -4.68
C PHE A 59 13.28 -1.08 -5.83
N ALA A 60 13.65 -2.31 -6.14
CA ALA A 60 14.65 -2.60 -7.16
C ALA A 60 14.23 -2.19 -8.58
N THR A 61 12.93 -2.18 -8.88
CA THR A 61 12.42 -1.93 -10.24
C THR A 61 11.52 -0.70 -10.35
N ASN A 62 10.95 -0.24 -9.24
CA ASN A 62 9.89 0.78 -9.20
C ASN A 62 8.76 0.47 -10.21
N THR A 63 8.43 -0.80 -10.32
CA THR A 63 7.45 -1.33 -11.27
C THR A 63 6.55 -2.34 -10.57
N GLY A 64 5.24 -2.19 -10.71
CA GLY A 64 4.27 -3.10 -10.11
C GLY A 64 2.84 -2.61 -10.29
N ASP A 65 1.90 -3.31 -9.68
CA ASP A 65 0.50 -2.92 -9.64
C ASP A 65 0.15 -2.23 -8.30
N CYS A 66 -1.14 -2.07 -8.02
CA CYS A 66 -1.57 -1.25 -6.88
C CYS A 66 -1.12 -1.78 -5.52
N GLU A 67 -1.16 -3.09 -5.31
CA GLU A 67 -0.74 -3.67 -4.04
C GLU A 67 0.77 -3.58 -3.82
N ASP A 68 1.56 -3.71 -4.89
CA ASP A 68 3.02 -3.60 -4.82
C ASP A 68 3.45 -2.19 -4.42
N VAL A 69 2.88 -1.18 -5.08
CA VAL A 69 3.15 0.24 -4.79
C VAL A 69 2.77 0.59 -3.35
N HIS A 70 1.56 0.21 -2.95
CA HIS A 70 1.04 0.63 -1.65
C HIS A 70 1.58 -0.19 -0.48
N LEU A 71 1.94 -1.45 -0.70
CA LEU A 71 2.69 -2.23 0.28
C LEU A 71 4.10 -1.63 0.51
N PHE A 72 4.77 -1.25 -0.58
CA PHE A 72 6.07 -0.56 -0.50
C PHE A 72 5.95 0.75 0.29
N LEU A 73 4.98 1.60 -0.05
CA LEU A 73 4.78 2.89 0.64
C LEU A 73 4.51 2.68 2.14
N ALA A 74 3.64 1.74 2.49
CA ALA A 74 3.35 1.45 3.89
C ALA A 74 4.59 0.97 4.66
N ASP A 75 5.36 0.06 4.08
CA ASP A 75 6.60 -0.45 4.67
C ASP A 75 7.66 0.67 4.81
N ALA A 76 7.84 1.47 3.77
CA ALA A 76 8.81 2.55 3.76
C ALA A 76 8.48 3.65 4.78
N ILE A 77 7.22 4.03 4.90
CA ILE A 77 6.76 5.01 5.91
C ILE A 77 7.06 4.50 7.31
N TYR A 78 6.72 3.24 7.60
CA TYR A 78 7.02 2.64 8.89
C TYR A 78 8.53 2.62 9.19
N ARG A 79 9.33 2.10 8.25
CA ARG A 79 10.77 1.89 8.49
C ARG A 79 11.59 3.17 8.49
N ALA A 80 11.28 4.12 7.61
CA ALA A 80 12.03 5.37 7.50
C ALA A 80 11.59 6.42 8.53
N LEU A 81 10.29 6.54 8.79
CA LEU A 81 9.72 7.61 9.62
C LEU A 81 9.28 7.14 11.00
N GLY A 82 9.17 5.83 11.24
CA GLY A 82 8.68 5.28 12.49
C GLY A 82 7.17 5.49 12.72
N TRP A 83 6.42 5.78 11.67
CA TRP A 83 4.98 6.01 11.78
C TRP A 83 4.20 4.72 11.62
N GLU A 84 3.07 4.62 12.32
CA GLU A 84 2.11 3.55 12.07
C GLU A 84 1.66 3.60 10.62
N SER A 85 1.71 2.48 9.93
CA SER A 85 1.29 2.39 8.54
C SER A 85 0.63 1.05 8.25
N TYR A 86 -0.22 1.05 7.25
CA TYR A 86 -1.10 -0.06 6.92
C TYR A 86 -1.27 -0.18 5.41
N LEU A 87 -1.39 -1.42 4.94
CA LEU A 87 -1.96 -1.68 3.63
C LEU A 87 -3.47 -1.85 3.78
N LEU A 88 -4.23 -1.06 3.06
CA LEU A 88 -5.68 -1.20 2.96
C LEU A 88 -6.03 -1.88 1.63
N ILE A 89 -6.87 -2.91 1.70
CA ILE A 89 -7.57 -3.43 0.53
C ILE A 89 -8.99 -2.88 0.59
N GLY A 90 -9.28 -1.97 -0.34
CA GLY A 90 -10.63 -1.43 -0.55
C GLY A 90 -11.28 -2.13 -1.74
N TRP A 91 -12.61 -2.20 -1.75
CA TRP A 91 -13.33 -2.73 -2.91
C TRP A 91 -14.67 -2.04 -3.13
N LYS A 92 -15.17 -2.19 -4.37
CA LYS A 92 -16.48 -1.68 -4.80
C LYS A 92 -17.10 -2.64 -5.82
N TRP A 93 -18.41 -2.59 -5.92
CA TRP A 93 -19.12 -3.21 -7.04
C TRP A 93 -19.05 -2.25 -8.24
N GLU A 94 -18.58 -2.75 -9.37
CA GLU A 94 -18.62 -2.00 -10.63
C GLU A 94 -19.94 -2.29 -11.36
N LYS A 95 -20.19 -3.57 -11.59
CA LYS A 95 -21.42 -4.10 -12.14
C LYS A 95 -21.60 -5.51 -11.60
N PHE A 96 -22.68 -5.75 -10.85
CA PHE A 96 -22.90 -7.07 -10.29
C PHE A 96 -22.84 -8.17 -11.38
N PRO A 97 -22.13 -9.29 -11.17
CA PRO A 97 -21.42 -9.68 -9.94
C PRO A 97 -19.94 -9.25 -9.87
N LYS A 98 -19.49 -8.29 -10.68
CA LYS A 98 -18.08 -7.89 -10.76
C LYS A 98 -17.72 -6.90 -9.66
N ALA A 99 -16.79 -7.32 -8.78
CA ALA A 99 -16.17 -6.46 -7.78
C ALA A 99 -14.76 -6.03 -8.23
N ILE A 100 -14.39 -4.80 -7.89
CA ILE A 100 -13.04 -4.28 -8.08
C ILE A 100 -12.40 -4.09 -6.71
N ALA A 101 -11.22 -4.69 -6.52
CA ALA A 101 -10.40 -4.49 -5.35
C ALA A 101 -9.16 -3.65 -5.69
N HIS A 102 -8.68 -2.88 -4.70
CA HIS A 102 -7.56 -1.96 -4.89
C HIS A 102 -6.77 -1.83 -3.60
N GLY A 103 -5.44 -1.90 -3.73
CA GLY A 103 -4.53 -1.63 -2.62
C GLY A 103 -4.28 -0.15 -2.44
N MET A 104 -4.31 0.33 -1.20
CA MET A 104 -4.01 1.70 -0.79
C MET A 104 -3.19 1.70 0.50
N THR A 105 -2.57 2.82 0.82
CA THR A 105 -1.79 2.96 2.05
C THR A 105 -2.52 3.83 3.06
N ILE A 106 -2.51 3.45 4.32
CA ILE A 106 -2.92 4.32 5.43
C ILE A 106 -1.70 4.56 6.32
N PHE A 107 -1.53 5.78 6.81
CA PHE A 107 -0.54 6.07 7.84
C PHE A 107 -1.06 7.06 8.89
N ASN A 108 -0.43 7.05 10.05
CA ASN A 108 -0.66 8.01 11.13
C ASN A 108 0.67 8.72 11.44
N ASP A 109 0.70 10.04 11.26
CA ASP A 109 1.88 10.86 11.50
C ASP A 109 2.15 11.19 12.98
N GLY A 110 1.40 10.55 13.88
CA GLY A 110 1.40 10.83 15.31
C GLY A 110 0.29 11.78 15.76
N LYS A 111 -0.42 12.39 14.81
CA LYS A 111 -1.55 13.31 15.05
C LYS A 111 -2.80 12.90 14.29
N ASN A 112 -2.67 12.60 13.01
CA ASN A 112 -3.78 12.36 12.11
C ASN A 112 -3.53 11.13 11.23
N TYR A 113 -4.63 10.49 10.82
CA TYR A 113 -4.61 9.46 9.80
C TYR A 113 -4.75 10.05 8.40
N PHE A 114 -4.08 9.41 7.45
CA PHE A 114 -4.15 9.75 6.03
C PHE A 114 -4.25 8.49 5.18
N LEU A 115 -5.04 8.57 4.12
CA LEU A 115 -5.14 7.56 3.08
C LEU A 115 -4.37 8.01 1.85
N ILE A 116 -3.48 7.17 1.35
CA ILE A 116 -2.78 7.40 0.09
C ILE A 116 -3.38 6.52 -0.99
N ASN A 117 -3.82 7.15 -2.07
CA ASN A 117 -4.17 6.50 -3.32
C ASN A 117 -3.24 7.05 -4.41
N TYR A 118 -2.10 6.39 -4.60
CA TYR A 118 -0.98 6.89 -5.41
C TYR A 118 -0.51 8.28 -4.98
N TRP A 119 -0.83 9.32 -5.74
CA TRP A 119 -0.44 10.70 -5.44
C TRP A 119 -1.50 11.46 -4.62
N ASP A 120 -2.70 10.93 -4.53
CA ASP A 120 -3.76 11.53 -3.73
C ASP A 120 -3.59 11.20 -2.25
N ILE A 121 -3.58 12.23 -1.42
CA ILE A 121 -3.46 12.10 0.03
C ILE A 121 -4.74 12.63 0.66
N ILE A 122 -5.51 11.74 1.27
CA ILE A 122 -6.85 12.02 1.78
C ILE A 122 -6.83 11.99 3.31
N PRO A 123 -7.18 13.09 4.00
CA PRO A 123 -7.29 13.07 5.45
C PRO A 123 -8.38 12.09 5.93
N MET A 124 -8.09 11.39 7.03
CA MET A 124 -9.00 10.45 7.67
C MET A 124 -9.24 10.86 9.11
N SER A 125 -10.47 10.71 9.61
CA SER A 125 -10.79 10.95 11.01
C SER A 125 -10.37 9.79 11.92
N HIS A 126 -10.33 8.58 11.41
CA HIS A 126 -9.94 7.36 12.12
C HIS A 126 -9.60 6.26 11.11
N LEU A 127 -9.05 5.15 11.58
CA LEU A 127 -8.50 4.08 10.73
C LEU A 127 -9.52 3.48 9.75
N ARG A 128 -10.81 3.48 10.06
CA ARG A 128 -11.88 2.94 9.22
C ARG A 128 -12.86 4.01 8.74
N ASP A 129 -12.34 5.17 8.37
CA ASP A 129 -13.13 6.30 7.89
C ASP A 129 -13.73 5.99 6.50
N SER A 130 -15.02 5.64 6.49
CA SER A 130 -15.74 5.31 5.25
C SER A 130 -15.89 6.49 4.30
N GLU A 131 -15.92 7.73 4.81
CA GLU A 131 -16.00 8.92 3.96
C GLU A 131 -14.70 9.16 3.19
N ALA A 132 -13.55 8.95 3.85
CA ALA A 132 -12.25 8.98 3.17
C ALA A 132 -12.14 7.89 2.11
N LEU A 133 -12.61 6.67 2.42
CA LEU A 133 -12.63 5.58 1.43
C LEU A 133 -13.47 5.91 0.21
N LYS A 134 -14.65 6.51 0.40
CA LYS A 134 -15.51 6.97 -0.71
C LYS A 134 -14.84 8.04 -1.56
N ARG A 135 -14.09 8.96 -0.96
CA ARG A 135 -13.31 9.97 -1.71
C ARG A 135 -12.26 9.33 -2.59
N ALA A 136 -11.69 8.20 -2.17
CA ALA A 136 -10.79 7.39 -2.99
C ALA A 136 -11.52 6.58 -4.09
N GLY A 137 -12.85 6.57 -4.08
CA GLY A 137 -13.67 5.87 -5.09
C GLY A 137 -14.06 4.44 -4.71
N TYR A 138 -13.95 4.07 -3.43
CA TYR A 138 -14.24 2.71 -2.96
C TYR A 138 -15.33 2.72 -1.88
N THR A 139 -15.97 1.57 -1.66
CA THR A 139 -17.16 1.48 -0.80
C THR A 139 -16.93 0.64 0.45
N TYR A 140 -16.09 -0.38 0.36
CA TYR A 140 -15.93 -1.37 1.44
C TYR A 140 -14.47 -1.59 1.78
N PHE A 141 -14.21 -1.79 3.08
CA PHE A 141 -12.92 -2.25 3.57
C PHE A 141 -12.81 -3.77 3.40
N GLY A 142 -11.96 -4.22 2.49
CA GLY A 142 -11.66 -5.65 2.32
C GLY A 142 -10.71 -6.18 3.39
N GLY A 143 -9.85 -5.33 3.91
CA GLY A 143 -8.93 -5.65 5.00
C GLY A 143 -7.94 -4.53 5.22
N ILE A 144 -7.49 -4.40 6.47
CA ILE A 144 -6.42 -3.47 6.87
C ILE A 144 -5.30 -4.31 7.51
N PHE A 145 -4.07 -4.13 7.03
CA PHE A 145 -2.93 -4.93 7.43
C PHE A 145 -1.80 -4.03 7.91
N GLN A 146 -1.39 -4.19 9.16
CA GLN A 146 -0.36 -3.34 9.77
C GLN A 146 1.04 -3.73 9.26
N MET A 147 1.83 -2.73 8.90
CA MET A 147 3.22 -2.95 8.52
C MET A 147 4.15 -2.80 9.74
N PRO A 148 5.30 -3.48 9.75
CA PRO A 148 5.86 -4.33 8.68
C PRO A 148 5.38 -5.79 8.72
N ASP A 149 4.68 -6.21 9.77
CA ASP A 149 4.36 -7.64 10.00
C ASP A 149 3.21 -8.16 9.13
N GLY A 150 2.42 -7.28 8.54
CA GLY A 150 1.27 -7.66 7.74
C GLY A 150 0.13 -8.27 8.55
N LYS A 151 0.06 -8.01 9.84
CA LYS A 151 -1.02 -8.50 10.69
C LYS A 151 -2.33 -7.81 10.33
N LYS A 152 -3.38 -8.60 10.12
CA LYS A 152 -4.71 -8.06 9.89
C LYS A 152 -5.23 -7.37 11.16
N VAL A 153 -5.67 -6.14 10.99
CA VAL A 153 -6.33 -5.38 12.06
C VAL A 153 -7.74 -5.93 12.23
N LYS A 154 -8.02 -6.42 13.42
CA LYS A 154 -9.36 -6.86 13.83
C LYS A 154 -10.20 -5.62 14.15
N GLY A 155 -11.41 -5.59 13.67
CA GLY A 155 -12.27 -4.44 13.99
C GLY A 155 -13.69 -4.74 13.80
#